data_f84f2e224d38c266ee2660d192e3de19
#
_entry.id   f84f2e224d38c266ee2660d192e3de19
#
_cell.length_a   1.000
_cell.length_b   1.000
_cell.length_c   1.000
_cell.angle_alpha   90.00
_cell.angle_beta   90.00
_cell.angle_gamma   90.00
#
_symmetry.space_group_name_H-M   'P 1'
#
loop_
_entity.id
_entity.type
_entity.pdbx_description
1 polymer ?
#
loop_
_entity_poly.entity_id
_entity_poly.type
_entity_poly.pdbx_seq_one_letter_code
_entity_poly.pdbx_strand_id
1 'polypeptide(L)'
;MLNDKKNLKVALIGGGMFGGDVVLRSIEDFERCGIAPYLGRIGLDERARELAEVSLELVAIGTRTAQTAETLCAAYSERVPEAVPAPFHGETPWVDIFEKYEVDILYVATPDHLHYAPTLHALERETHVMVEKPLTLRLDQADELIELAKKKNLVVGVDMHKRYDPCHRFIFEELAGKIGRPLYARAVLEEPLEVATEIFKWAADSNPFSYVGIHWLDLFTHYLGSEPLSVHAVGQKALLANWDSEGGDRKIDTFDAMQVSVDYRDGLRVYYVNNWINPKEFEGAVNQELELAGTRGKIEFDQQDRGLRATLAGIGSRTYNPHFTANIKRPGSAHPAYDGYGKDSITAITRAAIEVELGLSTAAELEDDYPTASSSRSNIIVIEAAADVASRNHLHIESGQGSPVTARISEAGYEISDPLS
;
A
#
# COMPACT_ATOMS: atom_id res chain seq x y z
N MET A 1 -20.46 -25.90 7.75
CA MET A 1 -21.46 -25.33 8.70
C MET A 1 -21.13 -23.86 8.75
N LEU A 2 -22.11 -23.00 8.48
CA LEU A 2 -21.95 -21.55 8.64
C LEU A 2 -21.57 -21.27 10.10
N ASN A 3 -20.53 -20.47 10.31
CA ASN A 3 -20.13 -20.04 11.65
C ASN A 3 -21.15 -18.99 12.12
N ASP A 4 -21.76 -19.18 13.29
CA ASP A 4 -22.74 -18.24 13.87
C ASP A 4 -22.08 -16.97 14.44
N LYS A 5 -20.77 -16.78 14.22
CA LYS A 5 -19.98 -15.65 14.72
C LYS A 5 -20.32 -14.37 13.96
N LYS A 6 -21.13 -13.51 14.54
CA LYS A 6 -21.55 -12.24 13.93
C LYS A 6 -20.74 -11.03 14.38
N ASN A 7 -19.93 -11.15 15.42
CA ASN A 7 -19.04 -10.11 15.91
C ASN A 7 -17.59 -10.55 15.77
N LEU A 8 -16.83 -9.88 14.90
CA LEU A 8 -15.43 -10.16 14.63
C LEU A 8 -14.53 -9.15 15.34
N LYS A 9 -13.55 -9.66 16.06
CA LYS A 9 -12.58 -8.84 16.77
C LYS A 9 -11.43 -8.47 15.85
N VAL A 10 -11.11 -7.20 15.80
CA VAL A 10 -10.03 -6.66 14.97
C VAL A 10 -8.98 -5.94 15.82
N ALA A 11 -7.75 -5.92 15.35
CA ALA A 11 -6.67 -5.17 15.96
C ALA A 11 -5.86 -4.41 14.90
N LEU A 12 -5.25 -3.29 15.30
CA LEU A 12 -4.40 -2.48 14.45
C LEU A 12 -2.95 -2.48 15.00
N ILE A 13 -1.98 -2.78 14.14
CA ILE A 13 -0.56 -2.58 14.39
C ILE A 13 -0.03 -1.47 13.49
N GLY A 14 0.50 -0.41 14.11
CA GLY A 14 0.99 0.77 13.41
C GLY A 14 0.07 1.97 13.60
N GLY A 15 0.65 3.09 13.97
CA GLY A 15 -0.07 4.34 14.27
C GLY A 15 0.50 5.52 13.50
N GLY A 16 1.13 5.27 12.36
CA GLY A 16 1.59 6.31 11.44
C GLY A 16 0.42 7.00 10.72
N MET A 17 0.76 7.90 9.82
CA MET A 17 -0.22 8.70 9.06
C MET A 17 -1.29 7.80 8.41
N PHE A 18 -0.91 6.79 7.65
CA PHE A 18 -1.87 5.92 6.97
C PHE A 18 -2.68 5.07 7.97
N GLY A 19 -2.03 4.47 8.98
CA GLY A 19 -2.71 3.69 10.02
C GLY A 19 -3.75 4.50 10.79
N GLY A 20 -3.41 5.73 11.20
CA GLY A 20 -4.32 6.61 11.94
C GLY A 20 -5.38 7.30 11.07
N ASP A 21 -5.00 7.79 9.89
CA ASP A 21 -5.86 8.64 9.07
C ASP A 21 -6.73 7.86 8.07
N VAL A 22 -6.33 6.63 7.69
CA VAL A 22 -7.06 5.82 6.71
C VAL A 22 -7.59 4.52 7.32
N VAL A 23 -6.71 3.66 7.86
CA VAL A 23 -7.10 2.34 8.37
C VAL A 23 -8.03 2.48 9.58
N LEU A 24 -7.60 3.24 10.59
CA LEU A 24 -8.39 3.41 11.81
C LEU A 24 -9.74 4.08 11.54
N ARG A 25 -9.78 5.05 10.62
CA ARG A 25 -11.02 5.71 10.20
C ARG A 25 -11.97 4.76 9.45
N SER A 26 -11.42 3.83 8.70
CA SER A 26 -12.21 2.79 8.03
C SER A 26 -12.83 1.83 9.05
N ILE A 27 -12.04 1.39 10.03
CA ILE A 27 -12.52 0.51 11.11
C ILE A 27 -13.60 1.20 11.94
N GLU A 28 -13.46 2.50 12.26
CA GLU A 28 -14.52 3.28 12.94
C GLU A 28 -15.88 3.20 12.25
N ASP A 29 -15.88 3.36 10.94
CA ASP A 29 -17.10 3.29 10.15
C ASP A 29 -17.66 1.87 10.10
N PHE A 30 -16.79 0.85 10.01
CA PHE A 30 -17.22 -0.56 10.03
C PHE A 30 -17.79 -0.96 11.38
N GLU A 31 -17.21 -0.50 12.48
CA GLU A 31 -17.73 -0.77 13.82
C GLU A 31 -19.08 -0.07 14.06
N ARG A 32 -19.25 1.17 13.59
CA ARG A 32 -20.50 1.93 13.75
C ARG A 32 -21.65 1.50 12.85
N CYS A 33 -21.35 1.09 11.63
CA CYS A 33 -22.35 0.92 10.56
C CYS A 33 -22.34 -0.47 9.94
N GLY A 34 -21.42 -1.34 10.35
CA GLY A 34 -21.11 -2.57 9.62
C GLY A 34 -20.40 -2.29 8.27
N ILE A 35 -19.99 -3.33 7.59
CA ILE A 35 -19.31 -3.21 6.28
C ILE A 35 -20.30 -3.05 5.11
N ALA A 36 -21.51 -3.58 5.24
CA ALA A 36 -22.51 -3.67 4.18
C ALA A 36 -22.78 -2.34 3.42
N PRO A 37 -22.86 -1.16 4.09
CA PRO A 37 -23.10 0.11 3.41
C PRO A 37 -22.01 0.54 2.41
N TYR A 38 -20.82 -0.05 2.50
CA TYR A 38 -19.65 0.33 1.70
C TYR A 38 -19.41 -0.59 0.50
N LEU A 39 -20.06 -1.75 0.47
CA LEU A 39 -19.84 -2.76 -0.58
C LEU A 39 -20.28 -2.31 -1.98
N GLY A 40 -21.31 -1.48 -2.08
CA GLY A 40 -21.79 -0.93 -3.35
C GLY A 40 -20.75 -0.07 -4.08
N ARG A 41 -19.83 0.57 -3.36
CA ARG A 41 -18.75 1.37 -3.96
C ARG A 41 -17.72 0.52 -4.71
N ILE A 42 -17.56 -0.73 -4.30
CA ILE A 42 -16.63 -1.69 -4.91
C ILE A 42 -17.34 -2.72 -5.80
N GLY A 43 -18.63 -2.50 -6.09
CA GLY A 43 -19.41 -3.35 -7.01
C GLY A 43 -19.91 -4.67 -6.41
N LEU A 44 -20.02 -4.75 -5.07
CA LEU A 44 -20.40 -5.96 -4.32
C LEU A 44 -21.75 -5.81 -3.58
N ASP A 45 -22.72 -5.10 -4.20
CA ASP A 45 -24.05 -4.87 -3.60
C ASP A 45 -24.78 -6.17 -3.23
N GLU A 46 -24.59 -7.23 -4.01
CA GLU A 46 -25.25 -8.53 -3.75
C GLU A 46 -24.85 -9.12 -2.40
N ARG A 47 -23.59 -8.92 -1.98
CA ARG A 47 -23.05 -9.40 -0.70
C ARG A 47 -23.54 -8.58 0.51
N ALA A 48 -24.02 -7.35 0.28
CA ALA A 48 -24.44 -6.45 1.36
C ALA A 48 -25.52 -7.06 2.26
N ARG A 49 -26.41 -7.90 1.71
CA ARG A 49 -27.46 -8.57 2.50
C ARG A 49 -26.92 -9.66 3.40
N GLU A 50 -25.94 -10.44 2.91
CA GLU A 50 -25.34 -11.56 3.66
C GLU A 50 -24.51 -11.05 4.83
N LEU A 51 -23.89 -9.88 4.67
CA LEU A 51 -23.00 -9.26 5.65
C LEU A 51 -23.67 -8.17 6.50
N ALA A 52 -24.97 -7.93 6.34
CA ALA A 52 -25.68 -6.83 7.01
C ALA A 52 -25.71 -6.94 8.55
N GLU A 53 -25.64 -8.15 9.09
CA GLU A 53 -25.66 -8.41 10.54
C GLU A 53 -24.27 -8.63 11.15
N VAL A 54 -23.20 -8.49 10.36
CA VAL A 54 -21.84 -8.65 10.84
C VAL A 54 -21.34 -7.34 11.43
N SER A 55 -20.85 -7.41 12.66
CA SER A 55 -20.21 -6.30 13.35
C SER A 55 -18.71 -6.53 13.50
N LEU A 56 -17.95 -5.47 13.54
CA LEU A 56 -16.53 -5.47 13.88
C LEU A 56 -16.33 -4.77 15.22
N GLU A 57 -15.38 -5.23 16.01
CA GLU A 57 -15.00 -4.66 17.30
C GLU A 57 -13.48 -4.44 17.32
N LEU A 58 -13.04 -3.19 17.40
CA LEU A 58 -11.62 -2.90 17.59
C LEU A 58 -11.23 -3.15 19.05
N VAL A 59 -10.50 -4.24 19.28
CA VAL A 59 -10.11 -4.64 20.65
C VAL A 59 -8.77 -4.05 21.08
N ALA A 60 -7.86 -3.74 20.16
CA ALA A 60 -6.52 -3.26 20.50
C ALA A 60 -5.86 -2.42 19.38
N ILE A 61 -5.02 -1.47 19.81
CA ILE A 61 -4.09 -0.73 18.94
C ILE A 61 -2.68 -0.91 19.49
N GLY A 62 -1.79 -1.45 18.66
CA GLY A 62 -0.38 -1.66 18.97
C GLY A 62 0.52 -0.70 18.20
N THR A 63 1.40 0.02 18.90
CA THR A 63 2.38 0.93 18.31
C THR A 63 3.73 0.82 18.99
N ARG A 64 4.77 1.45 18.44
CA ARG A 64 6.10 1.43 19.06
C ARG A 64 6.15 2.15 20.42
N THR A 65 5.37 3.23 20.60
CA THR A 65 5.38 4.05 21.81
C THR A 65 4.03 4.04 22.52
N ALA A 66 4.04 4.05 23.87
CA ALA A 66 2.82 4.13 24.67
C ALA A 66 1.98 5.37 24.34
N GLN A 67 2.61 6.53 24.21
CA GLN A 67 1.95 7.79 23.90
C GLN A 67 1.12 7.71 22.61
N THR A 68 1.67 7.11 21.53
CA THR A 68 0.94 6.97 20.27
C THR A 68 -0.25 6.04 20.42
N ALA A 69 -0.07 4.88 21.06
CA ALA A 69 -1.15 3.91 21.27
C ALA A 69 -2.31 4.51 22.10
N GLU A 70 -1.99 5.15 23.23
CA GLU A 70 -2.95 5.80 24.11
C GLU A 70 -3.72 6.94 23.41
N THR A 71 -2.99 7.78 22.63
CA THR A 71 -3.60 8.87 21.87
C THR A 71 -4.58 8.36 20.83
N LEU A 72 -4.23 7.31 20.08
CA LEU A 72 -5.10 6.72 19.07
C LEU A 72 -6.32 6.03 19.70
N CYS A 73 -6.15 5.29 20.81
CA CYS A 73 -7.25 4.68 21.53
C CYS A 73 -8.22 5.72 22.06
N ALA A 74 -7.73 6.81 22.67
CA ALA A 74 -8.56 7.90 23.18
C ALA A 74 -9.34 8.58 22.03
N ALA A 75 -8.64 8.92 20.93
CA ALA A 75 -9.28 9.53 19.77
C ALA A 75 -10.31 8.60 19.11
N TYR A 76 -10.09 7.29 19.13
CA TYR A 76 -11.06 6.32 18.65
C TYR A 76 -12.31 6.30 19.52
N SER A 77 -12.15 6.20 20.85
CA SER A 77 -13.27 6.18 21.81
C SER A 77 -14.09 7.49 21.81
N GLU A 78 -13.47 8.64 21.49
CA GLU A 78 -14.22 9.89 21.29
C GLU A 78 -15.17 9.81 20.07
N ARG A 79 -14.78 9.09 19.03
CA ARG A 79 -15.54 8.95 17.79
C ARG A 79 -16.50 7.74 17.81
N VAL A 80 -16.17 6.70 18.56
CA VAL A 80 -16.98 5.49 18.79
C VAL A 80 -17.12 5.31 20.31
N PRO A 81 -18.06 6.00 20.97
CA PRO A 81 -18.10 6.08 22.44
C PRO A 81 -18.28 4.75 23.16
N GLU A 82 -18.82 3.75 22.49
CA GLU A 82 -19.03 2.41 23.06
C GLU A 82 -17.79 1.52 22.95
N ALA A 83 -16.81 1.91 22.11
CA ALA A 83 -15.58 1.16 21.90
C ALA A 83 -14.48 1.63 22.87
N VAL A 84 -13.80 0.68 23.47
CA VAL A 84 -12.67 0.92 24.38
C VAL A 84 -11.50 0.03 23.99
N PRO A 85 -10.83 0.30 22.85
CA PRO A 85 -9.67 -0.48 22.43
C PRO A 85 -8.52 -0.32 23.44
N ALA A 86 -7.80 -1.41 23.71
CA ALA A 86 -6.69 -1.40 24.63
C ALA A 86 -5.39 -0.93 23.92
N PRO A 87 -4.63 0.00 24.51
CA PRO A 87 -3.34 0.40 23.97
C PRO A 87 -2.24 -0.63 24.31
N PHE A 88 -1.43 -1.00 23.29
CA PHE A 88 -0.24 -1.81 23.42
C PHE A 88 0.96 -1.10 22.78
N HIS A 89 2.16 -1.33 23.31
CA HIS A 89 3.35 -0.67 22.78
C HIS A 89 4.61 -1.53 22.96
N GLY A 90 5.63 -1.21 22.18
CA GLY A 90 6.92 -1.89 22.21
C GLY A 90 7.41 -2.26 20.82
N GLU A 91 8.43 -3.10 20.77
CA GLU A 91 8.98 -3.59 19.49
C GLU A 91 8.06 -4.66 18.85
N THR A 92 7.35 -5.43 19.66
CA THR A 92 6.48 -6.53 19.21
C THR A 92 5.11 -6.50 19.88
N PRO A 93 4.35 -5.36 19.77
CA PRO A 93 3.10 -5.19 20.53
C PRO A 93 2.02 -6.21 20.13
N TRP A 94 2.12 -6.79 18.94
CA TRP A 94 1.20 -7.85 18.50
C TRP A 94 1.28 -9.11 19.38
N VAL A 95 2.44 -9.44 19.93
CA VAL A 95 2.59 -10.61 20.81
C VAL A 95 1.66 -10.48 22.00
N ASP A 96 1.74 -9.37 22.72
CA ASP A 96 0.91 -9.10 23.90
C ASP A 96 -0.58 -8.98 23.57
N ILE A 97 -0.92 -8.46 22.36
CA ILE A 97 -2.31 -8.40 21.88
C ILE A 97 -2.87 -9.81 21.73
N PHE A 98 -2.15 -10.70 21.04
CA PHE A 98 -2.60 -12.08 20.82
C PHE A 98 -2.55 -12.97 22.07
N GLU A 99 -1.81 -12.59 23.11
CA GLU A 99 -1.87 -13.24 24.42
C GLU A 99 -3.17 -12.87 25.18
N LYS A 100 -3.74 -11.69 24.88
CA LYS A 100 -4.90 -11.15 25.61
C LYS A 100 -6.22 -11.32 24.85
N TYR A 101 -6.20 -11.27 23.54
CA TYR A 101 -7.37 -11.29 22.68
C TYR A 101 -7.27 -12.36 21.59
N GLU A 102 -8.39 -13.01 21.32
CA GLU A 102 -8.60 -13.69 20.04
C GLU A 102 -8.90 -12.61 18.99
N VAL A 103 -8.09 -12.54 17.93
CA VAL A 103 -8.22 -11.55 16.86
C VAL A 103 -8.56 -12.27 15.57
N ASP A 104 -9.63 -11.85 14.89
CA ASP A 104 -10.08 -12.43 13.64
C ASP A 104 -9.40 -11.77 12.43
N ILE A 105 -9.20 -10.46 12.50
CA ILE A 105 -8.55 -9.69 11.45
C ILE A 105 -7.51 -8.74 12.06
N LEU A 106 -6.26 -8.86 11.62
CA LEU A 106 -5.19 -7.93 11.96
C LEU A 106 -4.97 -6.94 10.84
N TYR A 107 -4.99 -5.65 11.16
CA TYR A 107 -4.56 -4.58 10.24
C TYR A 107 -3.11 -4.21 10.56
N VAL A 108 -2.23 -4.27 9.56
CA VAL A 108 -0.81 -3.95 9.69
C VAL A 108 -0.50 -2.71 8.85
N ALA A 109 -0.19 -1.61 9.53
CA ALA A 109 0.15 -0.31 8.93
C ALA A 109 1.43 0.25 9.55
N THR A 110 2.46 -0.59 9.59
CA THR A 110 3.81 -0.29 10.07
C THR A 110 4.68 0.24 8.93
N PRO A 111 5.94 0.67 9.19
CA PRO A 111 6.93 0.85 8.11
C PRO A 111 7.15 -0.42 7.27
N ASP A 112 7.50 -0.24 5.99
CA ASP A 112 7.63 -1.30 4.97
C ASP A 112 8.42 -2.54 5.44
N HIS A 113 9.58 -2.33 6.04
CA HIS A 113 10.47 -3.39 6.52
C HIS A 113 9.94 -4.14 7.75
N LEU A 114 8.86 -3.65 8.37
CA LEU A 114 8.25 -4.24 9.57
C LEU A 114 6.93 -4.98 9.30
N HIS A 115 6.50 -5.10 8.05
CA HIS A 115 5.24 -5.77 7.69
C HIS A 115 5.27 -7.27 7.95
N TYR A 116 6.41 -7.92 7.72
CA TYR A 116 6.55 -9.37 7.77
C TYR A 116 6.22 -9.99 9.14
N ALA A 117 6.87 -9.51 10.20
CA ALA A 117 6.80 -10.15 11.51
C ALA A 117 5.38 -10.18 12.13
N PRO A 118 4.61 -9.06 12.18
CA PRO A 118 3.23 -9.09 12.67
C PRO A 118 2.30 -9.90 11.76
N THR A 119 2.53 -9.89 10.43
CA THR A 119 1.73 -10.68 9.48
C THR A 119 1.95 -12.18 9.69
N LEU A 120 3.21 -12.63 9.78
CA LEU A 120 3.53 -14.03 10.06
C LEU A 120 2.91 -14.50 11.38
N HIS A 121 3.07 -13.70 12.44
CA HIS A 121 2.54 -14.01 13.77
C HIS A 121 1.01 -14.16 13.77
N ALA A 122 0.30 -13.31 13.02
CA ALA A 122 -1.15 -13.41 12.86
C ALA A 122 -1.56 -14.69 12.09
N LEU A 123 -0.88 -14.98 10.98
CA LEU A 123 -1.15 -16.20 10.20
C LEU A 123 -0.89 -17.48 11.00
N GLU A 124 0.13 -17.52 11.83
CA GLU A 124 0.40 -18.65 12.73
C GLU A 124 -0.77 -18.90 13.71
N ARG A 125 -1.51 -17.85 14.06
CA ARG A 125 -2.68 -17.85 14.97
C ARG A 125 -4.03 -17.88 14.25
N GLU A 126 -4.02 -18.26 12.96
CA GLU A 126 -5.25 -18.43 12.16
C GLU A 126 -6.06 -17.13 12.01
N THR A 127 -5.36 -15.99 11.96
CA THR A 127 -5.93 -14.64 11.83
C THR A 127 -5.76 -14.13 10.41
N HIS A 128 -6.81 -13.57 9.82
CA HIS A 128 -6.77 -12.87 8.54
C HIS A 128 -5.97 -11.57 8.66
N VAL A 129 -5.31 -11.13 7.58
CA VAL A 129 -4.49 -9.92 7.61
C VAL A 129 -4.81 -8.99 6.46
N MET A 130 -4.97 -7.72 6.79
CA MET A 130 -4.80 -6.60 5.87
C MET A 130 -3.46 -5.95 6.16
N VAL A 131 -2.57 -5.85 5.17
CA VAL A 131 -1.26 -5.23 5.32
C VAL A 131 -1.06 -4.10 4.34
N GLU A 132 -0.43 -3.00 4.80
CA GLU A 132 0.01 -1.92 3.91
C GLU A 132 0.99 -2.41 2.84
N LYS A 133 1.01 -1.70 1.72
CA LYS A 133 1.98 -1.96 0.63
C LYS A 133 3.38 -1.42 1.00
N PRO A 134 4.42 -2.10 0.55
CA PRO A 134 4.46 -3.42 -0.09
C PRO A 134 4.17 -4.55 0.93
N LEU A 135 3.77 -5.73 0.47
CA LEU A 135 3.60 -6.88 1.36
C LEU A 135 4.85 -7.10 2.24
N THR A 136 6.01 -7.13 1.60
CA THR A 136 7.35 -7.18 2.19
C THR A 136 8.35 -6.52 1.25
N LEU A 137 9.58 -6.31 1.68
CA LEU A 137 10.70 -5.87 0.82
C LEU A 137 11.52 -7.05 0.26
N ARG A 138 11.21 -8.30 0.65
CA ARG A 138 11.97 -9.50 0.33
C ARG A 138 11.04 -10.60 -0.19
N LEU A 139 11.48 -11.27 -1.26
CA LEU A 139 10.72 -12.34 -1.88
C LEU A 139 10.55 -13.57 -0.98
N ASP A 140 11.61 -13.98 -0.28
CA ASP A 140 11.56 -15.14 0.61
C ASP A 140 10.51 -14.97 1.72
N GLN A 141 10.39 -13.76 2.28
CA GLN A 141 9.36 -13.43 3.26
C GLN A 141 7.95 -13.42 2.63
N ALA A 142 7.81 -12.86 1.42
CA ALA A 142 6.53 -12.87 0.71
C ALA A 142 6.06 -14.30 0.42
N ASP A 143 6.96 -15.16 -0.07
CA ASP A 143 6.65 -16.56 -0.39
C ASP A 143 6.20 -17.33 0.87
N GLU A 144 6.87 -17.14 2.00
CA GLU A 144 6.49 -17.78 3.27
C GLU A 144 5.08 -17.36 3.71
N LEU A 145 4.76 -16.05 3.65
CA LEU A 145 3.43 -15.55 4.01
C LEU A 145 2.35 -16.10 3.07
N ILE A 146 2.61 -16.12 1.77
CA ILE A 146 1.67 -16.61 0.75
C ILE A 146 1.40 -18.11 0.95
N GLU A 147 2.44 -18.93 1.16
CA GLU A 147 2.29 -20.36 1.38
C GLU A 147 1.53 -20.67 2.66
N LEU A 148 1.84 -19.95 3.75
CA LEU A 148 1.16 -20.13 5.03
C LEU A 148 -0.32 -19.74 4.95
N ALA A 149 -0.62 -18.62 4.31
CA ALA A 149 -1.99 -18.15 4.09
C ALA A 149 -2.81 -19.17 3.29
N LYS A 150 -2.27 -19.66 2.17
CA LYS A 150 -2.91 -20.71 1.34
C LYS A 150 -3.15 -21.98 2.14
N LYS A 151 -2.15 -22.46 2.87
CA LYS A 151 -2.24 -23.67 3.69
C LYS A 151 -3.33 -23.60 4.73
N LYS A 152 -3.56 -22.42 5.32
CA LYS A 152 -4.53 -22.21 6.40
C LYS A 152 -5.88 -21.65 5.92
N ASN A 153 -6.06 -21.45 4.61
CA ASN A 153 -7.24 -20.79 4.04
C ASN A 153 -7.49 -19.40 4.65
N LEU A 154 -6.44 -18.58 4.77
CA LEU A 154 -6.51 -17.25 5.34
C LEU A 154 -6.39 -16.17 4.26
N VAL A 155 -7.11 -15.08 4.45
CA VAL A 155 -6.99 -13.88 3.64
C VAL A 155 -5.76 -13.09 4.08
N VAL A 156 -4.87 -12.78 3.12
CA VAL A 156 -3.82 -11.76 3.26
C VAL A 156 -3.99 -10.79 2.12
N GLY A 157 -4.57 -9.63 2.42
CA GLY A 157 -4.77 -8.55 1.48
C GLY A 157 -3.70 -7.47 1.64
N VAL A 158 -3.17 -6.99 0.50
CA VAL A 158 -2.19 -5.90 0.44
C VAL A 158 -2.89 -4.62 0.00
N ASP A 159 -2.73 -3.50 0.70
CA ASP A 159 -3.47 -2.28 0.40
C ASP A 159 -2.99 -1.57 -0.88
N MET A 160 -3.28 -2.17 -2.02
CA MET A 160 -3.08 -1.58 -3.34
C MET A 160 -4.26 -0.64 -3.71
N HIS A 161 -4.52 0.35 -2.86
CA HIS A 161 -5.68 1.24 -2.96
C HIS A 161 -5.82 1.98 -4.29
N LYS A 162 -4.73 2.15 -5.05
CA LYS A 162 -4.81 2.77 -6.37
C LYS A 162 -5.57 1.95 -7.42
N ARG A 163 -5.76 0.65 -7.19
CA ARG A 163 -6.68 -0.15 -8.01
C ARG A 163 -8.14 0.33 -7.92
N TYR A 164 -8.50 1.05 -6.86
CA TYR A 164 -9.84 1.58 -6.61
C TYR A 164 -10.00 3.06 -6.99
N ASP A 165 -8.92 3.74 -7.40
CA ASP A 165 -8.99 5.13 -7.88
C ASP A 165 -9.82 5.21 -9.16
N PRO A 166 -10.91 5.99 -9.19
CA PRO A 166 -11.79 6.08 -10.36
C PRO A 166 -11.08 6.47 -11.64
N CYS A 167 -10.04 7.31 -11.56
CA CYS A 167 -9.27 7.71 -12.74
C CYS A 167 -8.41 6.56 -13.27
N HIS A 168 -7.74 5.80 -12.38
CA HIS A 168 -6.98 4.63 -12.81
C HIS A 168 -7.88 3.56 -13.41
N ARG A 169 -9.01 3.27 -12.77
CA ARG A 169 -10.00 2.34 -13.31
C ARG A 169 -10.44 2.77 -14.71
N PHE A 170 -10.80 4.02 -14.88
CA PHE A 170 -11.19 4.52 -16.19
C PHE A 170 -10.07 4.41 -17.24
N ILE A 171 -8.83 4.71 -16.86
CA ILE A 171 -7.67 4.56 -17.75
C ILE A 171 -7.49 3.11 -18.18
N PHE A 172 -7.46 2.18 -17.26
CA PHE A 172 -7.07 0.80 -17.55
C PHE A 172 -8.25 -0.06 -18.02
N GLU A 173 -9.45 0.13 -17.48
CA GLU A 173 -10.64 -0.64 -17.85
C GLU A 173 -11.27 -0.11 -19.15
N GLU A 174 -11.26 1.22 -19.39
CA GLU A 174 -11.99 1.83 -20.49
C GLU A 174 -11.10 2.33 -21.64
N LEU A 175 -9.93 2.88 -21.36
CA LEU A 175 -9.10 3.54 -22.37
C LEU A 175 -7.93 2.67 -22.87
N ALA A 176 -7.29 1.88 -22.02
CA ALA A 176 -6.08 1.14 -22.36
C ALA A 176 -6.29 0.19 -23.55
N GLY A 177 -7.44 -0.48 -23.63
CA GLY A 177 -7.78 -1.32 -24.80
C GLY A 177 -7.95 -0.54 -26.12
N LYS A 178 -8.23 0.77 -26.07
CA LYS A 178 -8.47 1.62 -27.25
C LYS A 178 -7.20 2.12 -27.91
N ILE A 179 -6.09 2.22 -27.17
CA ILE A 179 -4.78 2.64 -27.71
C ILE A 179 -4.06 1.54 -28.50
N GLY A 180 -4.66 0.35 -28.60
CA GLY A 180 -4.04 -0.81 -29.24
C GLY A 180 -3.05 -1.52 -28.32
N ARG A 181 -2.03 -2.20 -28.90
CA ARG A 181 -1.00 -2.85 -28.06
C ARG A 181 -0.14 -1.78 -27.37
N PRO A 182 -0.03 -1.79 -26.05
CA PRO A 182 0.89 -0.92 -25.33
C PRO A 182 2.34 -1.13 -25.79
N LEU A 183 3.11 -0.05 -25.91
CA LEU A 183 4.49 -0.07 -26.36
C LEU A 183 5.44 0.43 -25.28
N TYR A 184 5.15 1.60 -24.74
CA TYR A 184 5.91 2.16 -23.62
C TYR A 184 5.04 3.00 -22.71
N ALA A 185 5.51 3.15 -21.48
CA ALA A 185 4.94 4.10 -20.53
C ALA A 185 6.03 4.85 -19.76
N ARG A 186 5.70 6.06 -19.31
CA ARG A 186 6.42 6.79 -18.28
C ARG A 186 5.47 6.96 -17.10
N ALA A 187 5.88 6.49 -15.94
CA ALA A 187 5.09 6.52 -14.72
C ALA A 187 5.87 7.23 -13.61
N VAL A 188 5.36 8.35 -13.14
CA VAL A 188 6.00 9.19 -12.14
C VAL A 188 5.23 9.10 -10.85
N LEU A 189 5.93 8.97 -9.73
CA LEU A 189 5.40 9.20 -8.39
C LEU A 189 6.53 9.70 -7.50
N GLU A 190 6.40 10.93 -7.04
CA GLU A 190 7.44 11.69 -6.33
C GLU A 190 6.84 12.36 -5.11
N GLU A 191 7.61 12.44 -4.04
CA GLU A 191 7.18 13.00 -2.77
C GLU A 191 8.09 14.14 -2.29
N PRO A 192 7.57 15.04 -1.43
CA PRO A 192 8.37 16.10 -0.83
C PRO A 192 9.49 15.55 0.06
N LEU A 193 10.55 16.34 0.19
CA LEU A 193 11.72 16.02 1.02
C LEU A 193 11.35 15.74 2.48
N GLU A 194 10.33 16.42 3.02
CA GLU A 194 9.83 16.22 4.38
C GLU A 194 9.37 14.77 4.65
N VAL A 195 8.95 14.05 3.61
CA VAL A 195 8.57 12.63 3.74
C VAL A 195 9.74 11.82 4.27
N ALA A 196 10.90 11.91 3.67
CA ALA A 196 12.09 11.16 4.09
C ALA A 196 12.78 11.75 5.33
N THR A 197 12.72 13.09 5.52
CA THR A 197 13.48 13.77 6.57
C THR A 197 12.70 13.92 7.88
N GLU A 198 11.39 14.15 7.82
CA GLU A 198 10.57 14.48 8.98
C GLU A 198 9.53 13.41 9.29
N ILE A 199 8.81 12.91 8.27
CA ILE A 199 7.68 11.99 8.45
C ILE A 199 8.18 10.56 8.66
N PHE A 200 9.02 10.05 7.75
CA PHE A 200 9.51 8.67 7.79
C PHE A 200 10.82 8.57 8.55
N LYS A 201 10.73 8.37 9.87
CA LYS A 201 11.93 8.12 10.70
C LYS A 201 12.70 6.87 10.26
N TRP A 202 12.09 6.04 9.43
CA TRP A 202 12.57 4.78 8.88
C TRP A 202 12.94 4.86 7.39
N ALA A 203 13.03 6.05 6.80
CA ALA A 203 13.30 6.21 5.37
C ALA A 203 14.58 5.49 4.89
N ALA A 204 15.57 5.32 5.79
CA ALA A 204 16.81 4.56 5.50
C ALA A 204 16.57 3.05 5.29
N ASP A 205 15.44 2.52 5.72
CA ASP A 205 15.08 1.09 5.62
C ASP A 205 14.21 0.79 4.38
N SER A 206 13.96 1.79 3.53
CA SER A 206 13.20 1.68 2.27
C SER A 206 13.81 2.57 1.19
N ASN A 207 13.15 2.70 0.05
CA ASN A 207 13.57 3.57 -1.04
C ASN A 207 12.36 4.09 -1.83
N PRO A 208 12.52 5.16 -2.65
CA PRO A 208 11.40 5.77 -3.36
C PRO A 208 10.65 4.81 -4.30
N PHE A 209 11.36 3.90 -4.98
CA PHE A 209 10.69 2.97 -5.89
C PHE A 209 9.88 1.92 -5.15
N SER A 210 10.44 1.29 -4.12
CA SER A 210 9.73 0.29 -3.31
C SER A 210 8.52 0.88 -2.59
N TYR A 211 8.63 2.13 -2.12
CA TYR A 211 7.56 2.79 -1.36
C TYR A 211 6.44 3.34 -2.24
N VAL A 212 6.77 4.11 -3.28
CA VAL A 212 5.75 4.76 -4.12
C VAL A 212 5.67 4.21 -5.54
N GLY A 213 6.79 3.80 -6.13
CA GLY A 213 6.80 3.24 -7.49
C GLY A 213 5.98 1.95 -7.63
N ILE A 214 5.87 1.17 -6.55
CA ILE A 214 5.07 -0.06 -6.49
C ILE A 214 3.61 0.15 -6.88
N HIS A 215 3.03 1.32 -6.67
CA HIS A 215 1.66 1.60 -7.07
C HIS A 215 1.46 1.54 -8.59
N TRP A 216 2.38 2.14 -9.35
CA TRP A 216 2.32 2.07 -10.81
C TRP A 216 2.68 0.67 -11.31
N LEU A 217 3.66 0.03 -10.70
CA LEU A 217 4.04 -1.35 -11.01
C LEU A 217 2.83 -2.29 -10.86
N ASP A 218 2.10 -2.18 -9.75
CA ASP A 218 0.90 -2.94 -9.48
C ASP A 218 -0.22 -2.71 -10.51
N LEU A 219 -0.46 -1.47 -10.92
CA LEU A 219 -1.48 -1.16 -11.90
C LEU A 219 -1.19 -1.79 -13.28
N PHE A 220 0.07 -1.79 -13.72
CA PHE A 220 0.46 -2.45 -14.97
C PHE A 220 0.33 -3.97 -14.89
N THR A 221 0.76 -4.59 -13.80
CA THR A 221 0.64 -6.04 -13.61
C THR A 221 -0.82 -6.48 -13.45
N HIS A 222 -1.60 -5.75 -12.67
CA HIS A 222 -2.99 -6.08 -12.40
C HIS A 222 -3.91 -5.89 -13.61
N TYR A 223 -3.90 -4.70 -14.22
CA TYR A 223 -4.88 -4.38 -15.28
C TYR A 223 -4.46 -4.83 -16.66
N LEU A 224 -3.17 -4.82 -16.98
CA LEU A 224 -2.69 -5.25 -18.30
C LEU A 224 -2.24 -6.71 -18.32
N GLY A 225 -2.13 -7.36 -17.15
CA GLY A 225 -1.58 -8.70 -17.05
C GLY A 225 -0.11 -8.78 -17.51
N SER A 226 0.60 -7.64 -17.48
CA SER A 226 1.97 -7.55 -17.98
C SER A 226 2.95 -8.25 -17.03
N GLU A 227 3.62 -9.30 -17.51
CA GLU A 227 4.59 -10.05 -16.72
C GLU A 227 5.99 -9.44 -16.85
N PRO A 228 6.65 -9.04 -15.73
CA PRO A 228 8.00 -8.51 -15.76
C PRO A 228 9.01 -9.52 -16.35
N LEU A 229 9.92 -9.06 -17.19
CA LEU A 229 10.96 -9.86 -17.85
C LEU A 229 12.36 -9.45 -17.40
N SER A 230 12.62 -8.15 -17.33
CA SER A 230 13.92 -7.62 -16.90
C SER A 230 13.77 -6.26 -16.23
N VAL A 231 14.73 -5.95 -15.35
CA VAL A 231 14.79 -4.70 -14.61
C VAL A 231 16.16 -4.06 -14.78
N HIS A 232 16.19 -2.79 -15.14
CA HIS A 232 17.35 -1.92 -15.01
C HIS A 232 17.03 -0.78 -14.07
N ALA A 233 17.91 -0.46 -13.14
CA ALA A 233 17.68 0.59 -12.14
C ALA A 233 18.95 1.41 -11.90
N VAL A 234 18.76 2.71 -11.72
CA VAL A 234 19.79 3.65 -11.28
C VAL A 234 19.24 4.46 -10.12
N GLY A 235 20.02 4.61 -9.07
CA GLY A 235 19.68 5.40 -7.90
C GLY A 235 20.76 6.46 -7.62
N GLN A 236 20.36 7.65 -7.19
CA GLN A 236 21.25 8.74 -6.80
C GLN A 236 21.19 8.97 -5.31
N LYS A 237 22.35 9.20 -4.68
CA LYS A 237 22.51 9.57 -3.25
C LYS A 237 23.31 10.86 -3.18
N ALA A 238 22.65 12.01 -3.10
CA ALA A 238 23.30 13.31 -3.08
C ALA A 238 22.84 14.16 -1.87
N LEU A 239 21.55 14.15 -1.55
CA LEU A 239 20.97 15.00 -0.52
C LEU A 239 20.72 14.22 0.78
N LEU A 240 19.95 13.14 0.77
CA LEU A 240 19.54 12.40 1.95
C LEU A 240 20.71 11.76 2.71
N ALA A 241 21.67 11.19 1.98
CA ALA A 241 22.88 10.60 2.56
C ALA A 241 23.76 11.63 3.29
N ASN A 242 23.64 12.92 2.92
CA ASN A 242 24.37 14.04 3.51
C ASN A 242 23.45 14.96 4.32
N TRP A 243 22.22 14.50 4.62
CA TRP A 243 21.25 15.32 5.34
C TRP A 243 21.74 15.65 6.75
N ASP A 244 21.89 16.93 7.01
CA ASP A 244 22.24 17.46 8.33
C ASP A 244 20.94 17.98 8.97
N SER A 245 20.36 17.17 9.86
CA SER A 245 19.18 17.62 10.61
C SER A 245 19.64 18.59 11.70
N GLU A 246 18.98 19.75 11.82
CA GLU A 246 19.19 20.67 12.93
C GLU A 246 19.07 19.92 14.29
N GLY A 247 20.19 19.49 14.84
CA GLY A 247 20.31 18.85 16.16
C GLY A 247 20.50 17.32 16.21
N GLY A 248 20.88 16.64 15.14
CA GLY A 248 21.19 15.20 15.23
C GLY A 248 21.89 14.62 14.02
N ASP A 249 22.83 13.72 14.28
CA ASP A 249 23.61 12.93 13.30
C ASP A 249 22.76 11.89 12.53
N ARG A 250 21.54 12.20 12.11
CA ARG A 250 20.72 11.25 11.37
C ARG A 250 21.11 11.24 9.89
N LYS A 251 21.95 10.28 9.53
CA LYS A 251 22.15 9.96 8.12
C LYS A 251 20.97 9.14 7.60
N ILE A 252 20.42 9.54 6.47
CA ILE A 252 19.33 8.82 5.79
C ILE A 252 19.97 8.11 4.60
N ASP A 253 20.53 6.92 4.84
CA ASP A 253 21.26 6.16 3.82
C ASP A 253 20.29 5.43 2.87
N THR A 254 19.57 6.22 2.08
CA THR A 254 18.72 5.73 0.99
C THR A 254 18.92 6.55 -0.28
N PHE A 255 18.28 6.16 -1.37
CA PHE A 255 18.30 6.93 -2.62
C PHE A 255 17.41 8.18 -2.52
N ASP A 256 17.93 9.29 -2.99
CA ASP A 256 17.17 10.54 -3.21
C ASP A 256 16.13 10.35 -4.31
N ALA A 257 16.58 9.70 -5.37
CA ALA A 257 15.79 9.41 -6.57
C ALA A 257 16.19 8.07 -7.15
N MET A 258 15.22 7.40 -7.78
CA MET A 258 15.43 6.17 -8.54
C MET A 258 14.73 6.27 -9.89
N GLN A 259 15.44 5.85 -10.94
CA GLN A 259 14.90 5.62 -12.27
C GLN A 259 14.98 4.12 -12.54
N VAL A 260 13.82 3.51 -12.71
CA VAL A 260 13.73 2.06 -12.96
C VAL A 260 13.03 1.84 -14.28
N SER A 261 13.62 1.02 -15.16
CA SER A 261 12.95 0.55 -16.37
C SER A 261 12.67 -0.95 -16.24
N VAL A 262 11.43 -1.33 -16.53
CA VAL A 262 10.99 -2.71 -16.55
C VAL A 262 10.56 -3.06 -17.97
N ASP A 263 11.17 -4.10 -18.54
CA ASP A 263 10.68 -4.75 -19.75
C ASP A 263 9.70 -5.84 -19.38
N TYR A 264 8.60 -5.91 -20.08
CA TYR A 264 7.56 -6.92 -19.90
C TYR A 264 7.53 -7.90 -21.07
N ARG A 265 7.05 -9.14 -20.82
CA ARG A 265 7.04 -10.22 -21.82
C ARG A 265 6.17 -9.92 -23.05
N ASP A 266 5.14 -9.10 -22.90
CA ASP A 266 4.25 -8.63 -23.98
C ASP A 266 4.88 -7.54 -24.87
N GLY A 267 6.10 -7.10 -24.52
CA GLY A 267 6.87 -6.08 -25.24
C GLY A 267 6.62 -4.64 -24.76
N LEU A 268 5.81 -4.45 -23.71
CA LEU A 268 5.70 -3.17 -23.03
C LEU A 268 7.02 -2.86 -22.30
N ARG A 269 7.46 -1.60 -22.34
CA ARG A 269 8.52 -1.07 -21.47
C ARG A 269 7.99 0.10 -20.66
N VAL A 270 8.19 0.04 -19.34
CA VAL A 270 7.77 1.13 -18.44
C VAL A 270 8.99 1.77 -17.80
N TYR A 271 9.02 3.10 -17.82
CA TYR A 271 10.01 3.93 -17.14
C TYR A 271 9.37 4.53 -15.89
N TYR A 272 9.82 4.07 -14.73
CA TYR A 272 9.38 4.58 -13.43
C TYR A 272 10.36 5.64 -12.96
N VAL A 273 9.83 6.79 -12.51
CA VAL A 273 10.62 7.90 -11.95
C VAL A 273 10.06 8.22 -10.57
N ASN A 274 10.90 8.02 -9.56
CA ASN A 274 10.49 8.16 -8.17
C ASN A 274 11.56 8.95 -7.39
N ASN A 275 11.15 9.86 -6.52
CA ASN A 275 12.05 10.56 -5.63
C ASN A 275 11.38 10.94 -4.30
N TRP A 276 12.22 11.35 -3.34
CA TRP A 276 11.86 11.91 -2.04
C TRP A 276 12.51 13.29 -1.81
N ILE A 277 12.67 14.07 -2.86
CA ILE A 277 13.42 15.33 -2.83
C ILE A 277 12.69 16.53 -3.45
N ASN A 278 11.38 16.42 -3.71
CA ASN A 278 10.64 17.59 -4.16
C ASN A 278 10.65 18.65 -3.06
N PRO A 279 10.82 19.95 -3.42
CA PRO A 279 10.76 21.03 -2.45
C PRO A 279 9.43 21.02 -1.69
N LYS A 280 9.43 21.44 -0.43
CA LYS A 280 8.22 21.54 0.40
C LYS A 280 7.19 22.54 -0.13
N GLU A 281 7.63 23.48 -0.96
CA GLU A 281 6.78 24.45 -1.64
C GLU A 281 5.99 23.84 -2.79
N PHE A 282 6.27 22.57 -3.15
CA PHE A 282 5.53 21.84 -4.14
C PHE A 282 4.02 21.86 -3.85
N GLU A 283 3.19 22.04 -4.88
CA GLU A 283 1.78 22.40 -4.71
C GLU A 283 0.86 21.27 -4.24
N GLY A 284 1.33 20.02 -4.23
CA GLY A 284 0.58 18.83 -3.80
C GLY A 284 1.28 18.02 -2.73
N ALA A 285 0.60 16.99 -2.22
CA ALA A 285 1.21 16.03 -1.32
C ALA A 285 2.19 15.09 -2.05
N VAL A 286 1.91 14.81 -3.32
CA VAL A 286 2.70 13.94 -4.20
C VAL A 286 2.58 14.41 -5.64
N ASN A 287 3.62 14.23 -6.45
CA ASN A 287 3.52 14.33 -7.91
C ASN A 287 3.22 12.95 -8.50
N GLN A 288 2.22 12.84 -9.38
CA GLN A 288 1.83 11.56 -9.98
C GLN A 288 1.44 11.78 -11.44
N GLU A 289 2.20 11.19 -12.36
CA GLU A 289 1.98 11.33 -13.79
C GLU A 289 2.01 9.97 -14.49
N LEU A 290 1.24 9.83 -15.54
CA LEU A 290 1.29 8.71 -16.46
C LEU A 290 1.30 9.20 -17.89
N GLU A 291 2.22 8.66 -18.68
CA GLU A 291 2.16 8.64 -20.12
C GLU A 291 2.15 7.18 -20.56
N LEU A 292 1.13 6.74 -21.30
CA LEU A 292 1.02 5.39 -21.85
C LEU A 292 0.75 5.46 -23.34
N ALA A 293 1.66 4.97 -24.16
CA ALA A 293 1.58 4.96 -25.62
C ALA A 293 1.37 3.55 -26.14
N GLY A 294 0.46 3.43 -27.08
CA GLY A 294 0.18 2.20 -27.81
C GLY A 294 0.19 2.38 -29.32
N THR A 295 -0.05 1.30 -30.06
CA THR A 295 0.01 1.31 -31.53
C THR A 295 -1.05 2.17 -32.20
N ARG A 296 -2.08 2.64 -31.50
CA ARG A 296 -3.19 3.41 -32.03
C ARG A 296 -3.55 4.67 -31.25
N GLY A 297 -2.79 4.98 -30.18
CA GLY A 297 -3.10 6.15 -29.38
C GLY A 297 -2.16 6.31 -28.18
N LYS A 298 -2.44 7.34 -27.42
CA LYS A 298 -1.69 7.73 -26.23
C LYS A 298 -2.66 8.21 -25.14
N ILE A 299 -2.33 7.90 -23.89
CA ILE A 299 -3.00 8.41 -22.69
C ILE A 299 -1.99 9.24 -21.92
N GLU A 300 -2.39 10.43 -21.51
CA GLU A 300 -1.61 11.32 -20.63
C GLU A 300 -2.50 11.66 -19.44
N PHE A 301 -1.95 11.53 -18.25
CA PHE A 301 -2.69 11.74 -17.01
C PHE A 301 -1.80 12.40 -15.96
N ASP A 302 -2.17 13.59 -15.52
CA ASP A 302 -1.66 14.24 -14.33
C ASP A 302 -2.61 13.91 -13.17
N GLN A 303 -2.20 12.99 -12.32
CA GLN A 303 -3.02 12.55 -11.20
C GLN A 303 -3.01 13.56 -10.04
N GLN A 304 -2.04 14.44 -10.00
CA GLN A 304 -1.97 15.50 -8.99
C GLN A 304 -3.00 16.59 -9.26
N ASP A 305 -3.09 17.09 -10.49
CA ASP A 305 -4.09 18.09 -10.84
C ASP A 305 -5.41 17.45 -11.27
N ARG A 306 -6.27 17.20 -10.29
CA ARG A 306 -7.62 16.68 -10.52
C ARG A 306 -8.67 17.80 -10.68
N GLY A 307 -8.22 18.99 -11.02
CA GLY A 307 -9.07 20.16 -11.23
C GLY A 307 -9.54 20.84 -9.94
N LEU A 308 -9.06 20.43 -8.76
CA LEU A 308 -9.37 21.06 -7.48
C LEU A 308 -8.14 21.73 -6.90
N ARG A 309 -8.14 23.07 -6.91
CA ARG A 309 -7.08 23.89 -6.37
C ARG A 309 -7.65 24.95 -5.43
N ALA A 310 -6.99 25.20 -4.31
CA ALA A 310 -7.32 26.32 -3.42
C ALA A 310 -6.07 27.13 -3.10
N THR A 311 -6.25 28.45 -2.98
CA THR A 311 -5.22 29.37 -2.50
C THR A 311 -5.68 29.97 -1.20
N LEU A 312 -4.98 29.66 -0.11
CA LEU A 312 -5.35 30.01 1.24
C LEU A 312 -4.25 30.83 1.91
N ALA A 313 -4.66 31.81 2.71
CA ALA A 313 -3.71 32.62 3.47
C ALA A 313 -2.89 31.78 4.44
N GLY A 314 -1.57 31.96 4.45
CA GLY A 314 -0.64 31.18 5.29
C GLY A 314 -0.30 29.76 4.78
N ILE A 315 -1.00 29.27 3.74
CA ILE A 315 -0.79 27.95 3.15
C ILE A 315 -0.26 28.06 1.71
N GLY A 316 -0.72 29.06 0.96
CA GLY A 316 -0.43 29.21 -0.46
C GLY A 316 -1.42 28.44 -1.35
N SER A 317 -1.02 28.21 -2.60
CA SER A 317 -1.79 27.39 -3.55
C SER A 317 -1.49 25.91 -3.35
N ARG A 318 -2.55 25.10 -3.29
CA ARG A 318 -2.48 23.65 -3.17
C ARG A 318 -3.48 22.97 -4.10
N THR A 319 -3.09 21.85 -4.68
CA THR A 319 -4.00 20.91 -5.36
C THR A 319 -4.52 19.89 -4.35
N TYR A 320 -5.73 19.40 -4.55
CA TYR A 320 -6.38 18.46 -3.65
C TYR A 320 -6.92 17.26 -4.41
N ASN A 321 -6.80 16.07 -3.80
CA ASN A 321 -7.40 14.84 -4.30
C ASN A 321 -8.58 14.42 -3.40
N PRO A 322 -9.82 14.84 -3.71
CA PRO A 322 -10.98 14.51 -2.88
C PRO A 322 -11.44 13.05 -3.05
N HIS A 323 -10.85 12.31 -3.99
CA HIS A 323 -11.21 10.92 -4.23
C HIS A 323 -10.45 9.93 -3.35
N PHE A 324 -9.30 10.34 -2.80
CA PHE A 324 -8.50 9.46 -1.95
C PHE A 324 -9.21 9.18 -0.63
N THR A 325 -9.49 10.23 0.13
CA THR A 325 -10.26 10.18 1.36
C THR A 325 -11.02 11.50 1.56
N ALA A 326 -12.25 11.41 2.03
CA ALA A 326 -13.08 12.57 2.34
C ALA A 326 -14.05 12.26 3.48
N ASN A 327 -14.30 13.27 4.34
CA ASN A 327 -15.39 13.22 5.31
C ASN A 327 -16.66 13.78 4.68
N ILE A 328 -17.63 12.93 4.40
CA ILE A 328 -18.89 13.31 3.73
C ILE A 328 -20.00 13.37 4.76
N LYS A 329 -20.59 14.56 4.94
CA LYS A 329 -21.76 14.71 5.79
C LYS A 329 -23.00 14.22 5.06
N ARG A 330 -23.57 13.10 5.52
CA ARG A 330 -24.82 12.55 5.00
C ARG A 330 -26.03 13.15 5.71
N PRO A 331 -27.10 13.53 4.97
CA PRO A 331 -28.34 14.00 5.58
C PRO A 331 -28.88 12.97 6.60
N GLY A 332 -29.23 13.43 7.80
CA GLY A 332 -29.77 12.57 8.86
C GLY A 332 -28.73 11.77 9.65
N SER A 333 -27.46 11.80 9.29
CA SER A 333 -26.39 11.16 10.06
C SER A 333 -25.81 12.13 11.09
N ALA A 334 -25.62 11.64 12.32
CA ALA A 334 -24.95 12.39 13.39
C ALA A 334 -23.44 12.55 13.12
N HIS A 335 -22.85 11.64 12.36
CA HIS A 335 -21.42 11.63 12.06
C HIS A 335 -21.15 11.68 10.55
N PRO A 336 -20.08 12.37 10.09
CA PRO A 336 -19.66 12.29 8.72
C PRO A 336 -19.23 10.85 8.39
N ALA A 337 -19.58 10.36 7.21
CA ALA A 337 -19.01 9.12 6.69
C ALA A 337 -17.58 9.40 6.19
N TYR A 338 -16.68 8.48 6.45
CA TYR A 338 -15.34 8.47 5.86
C TYR A 338 -15.41 7.70 4.54
N ASP A 339 -14.98 8.31 3.45
CA ASP A 339 -15.21 7.80 2.09
C ASP A 339 -13.99 8.04 1.20
N GLY A 340 -13.86 7.28 0.11
CA GLY A 340 -12.81 7.41 -0.88
C GLY A 340 -12.07 6.10 -1.18
N TYR A 341 -11.27 6.09 -2.27
CA TYR A 341 -10.63 4.86 -2.73
C TYR A 341 -9.57 4.30 -1.76
N GLY A 342 -9.03 5.09 -0.84
CA GLY A 342 -8.19 4.60 0.24
C GLY A 342 -8.93 3.63 1.17
N LYS A 343 -10.22 3.90 1.44
CA LYS A 343 -11.09 3.00 2.20
C LYS A 343 -11.60 1.83 1.37
N ASP A 344 -11.83 2.03 0.07
CA ASP A 344 -12.43 1.02 -0.79
C ASP A 344 -11.57 -0.27 -0.85
N SER A 345 -10.24 -0.14 -0.89
CA SER A 345 -9.31 -1.27 -0.80
C SER A 345 -9.42 -2.02 0.54
N ILE A 346 -9.42 -1.27 1.65
CA ILE A 346 -9.60 -1.84 2.99
C ILE A 346 -10.94 -2.57 3.09
N THR A 347 -12.01 -1.98 2.52
CA THR A 347 -13.34 -2.60 2.47
C THR A 347 -13.33 -3.94 1.74
N ALA A 348 -12.66 -4.02 0.58
CA ALA A 348 -12.58 -5.25 -0.20
C ALA A 348 -11.85 -6.36 0.56
N ILE A 349 -10.73 -6.05 1.18
CA ILE A 349 -9.94 -7.01 1.97
C ILE A 349 -10.70 -7.46 3.21
N THR A 350 -11.29 -6.51 3.95
CA THR A 350 -12.08 -6.81 5.15
C THR A 350 -13.29 -7.69 4.82
N ARG A 351 -14.00 -7.40 3.72
CA ARG A 351 -15.09 -8.22 3.23
C ARG A 351 -14.64 -9.66 2.95
N ALA A 352 -13.53 -9.83 2.23
CA ALA A 352 -13.01 -11.16 1.94
C ALA A 352 -12.68 -11.95 3.22
N ALA A 353 -12.05 -11.31 4.20
CA ALA A 353 -11.77 -11.90 5.50
C ALA A 353 -13.05 -12.34 6.23
N ILE A 354 -14.07 -11.50 6.25
CA ILE A 354 -15.37 -11.82 6.85
C ILE A 354 -16.02 -13.02 6.15
N GLU A 355 -16.03 -13.06 4.82
CA GLU A 355 -16.65 -14.17 4.08
C GLU A 355 -15.96 -15.51 4.37
N VAL A 356 -14.63 -15.52 4.46
CA VAL A 356 -13.88 -16.73 4.80
C VAL A 356 -14.12 -17.15 6.24
N GLU A 357 -14.10 -16.21 7.19
CA GLU A 357 -14.35 -16.48 8.61
C GLU A 357 -15.77 -17.04 8.86
N LEU A 358 -16.75 -16.58 8.09
CA LEU A 358 -18.12 -17.08 8.18
C LEU A 358 -18.34 -18.38 7.39
N GLY A 359 -17.35 -18.86 6.63
CA GLY A 359 -17.47 -20.03 5.77
C GLY A 359 -18.39 -19.83 4.57
N LEU A 360 -18.58 -18.58 4.12
CA LEU A 360 -19.33 -18.22 2.93
C LEU A 360 -18.52 -18.46 1.64
N SER A 361 -17.20 -18.33 1.75
CA SER A 361 -16.24 -18.55 0.66
C SER A 361 -14.93 -19.08 1.23
N THR A 362 -14.05 -19.54 0.36
CA THR A 362 -12.64 -19.85 0.69
C THR A 362 -11.74 -18.69 0.20
N ALA A 363 -10.55 -18.55 0.78
CA ALA A 363 -9.60 -17.55 0.33
C ALA A 363 -9.22 -17.74 -1.16
N ALA A 364 -9.16 -19.00 -1.61
CA ALA A 364 -8.86 -19.31 -3.01
C ALA A 364 -9.98 -18.92 -3.98
N GLU A 365 -11.25 -19.01 -3.58
CA GLU A 365 -12.38 -18.56 -4.40
C GLU A 365 -12.44 -17.03 -4.55
N LEU A 366 -11.81 -16.30 -3.64
CA LEU A 366 -11.78 -14.84 -3.60
C LEU A 366 -10.47 -14.23 -4.14
N GLU A 367 -9.59 -15.04 -4.75
CA GLU A 367 -8.24 -14.61 -5.17
C GLU A 367 -8.24 -13.38 -6.12
N ASP A 368 -9.27 -13.24 -6.96
CA ASP A 368 -9.41 -12.13 -7.92
C ASP A 368 -10.25 -10.95 -7.38
N ASP A 369 -10.83 -11.08 -6.19
CA ASP A 369 -11.81 -10.11 -5.67
C ASP A 369 -11.20 -8.96 -4.86
N TYR A 370 -9.92 -9.06 -4.48
CA TYR A 370 -9.19 -8.05 -3.72
C TYR A 370 -7.69 -8.13 -4.03
N PRO A 371 -6.88 -7.14 -3.67
CA PRO A 371 -5.42 -7.21 -3.85
C PRO A 371 -4.82 -8.23 -2.89
N THR A 372 -4.56 -9.46 -3.37
CA THR A 372 -4.03 -10.56 -2.55
C THR A 372 -2.51 -10.48 -2.39
N ALA A 373 -1.98 -11.16 -1.37
CA ALA A 373 -0.54 -11.38 -1.23
C ALA A 373 0.04 -12.08 -2.48
N SER A 374 -0.66 -13.09 -3.02
CA SER A 374 -0.24 -13.79 -4.24
C SER A 374 -0.14 -12.87 -5.45
N SER A 375 -1.15 -12.02 -5.67
CA SER A 375 -1.15 -11.05 -6.78
C SER A 375 -0.03 -10.01 -6.66
N SER A 376 0.47 -9.77 -5.46
CA SER A 376 1.56 -8.82 -5.20
C SER A 376 2.95 -9.43 -5.36
N ARG A 377 3.08 -10.76 -5.49
CA ARG A 377 4.37 -11.46 -5.52
C ARG A 377 5.31 -10.97 -6.63
N SER A 378 4.80 -10.81 -7.85
CA SER A 378 5.61 -10.30 -8.97
C SER A 378 6.14 -8.89 -8.72
N ASN A 379 5.36 -8.06 -8.04
CA ASN A 379 5.79 -6.72 -7.65
C ASN A 379 6.93 -6.76 -6.64
N ILE A 380 6.90 -7.72 -5.68
CA ILE A 380 7.99 -7.90 -4.71
C ILE A 380 9.28 -8.32 -5.41
N ILE A 381 9.23 -9.23 -6.37
CA ILE A 381 10.42 -9.60 -7.19
C ILE A 381 11.03 -8.36 -7.85
N VAL A 382 10.20 -7.51 -8.44
CA VAL A 382 10.68 -6.32 -9.16
C VAL A 382 11.27 -5.28 -8.20
N ILE A 383 10.63 -4.99 -7.05
CA ILE A 383 11.17 -3.98 -6.12
C ILE A 383 12.47 -4.46 -5.45
N GLU A 384 12.59 -5.74 -5.10
CA GLU A 384 13.84 -6.30 -4.56
C GLU A 384 14.95 -6.28 -5.62
N ALA A 385 14.66 -6.73 -6.84
CA ALA A 385 15.62 -6.68 -7.96
C ALA A 385 16.06 -5.25 -8.28
N ALA A 386 15.13 -4.29 -8.31
CA ALA A 386 15.44 -2.89 -8.57
C ALA A 386 16.35 -2.28 -7.49
N ALA A 387 16.12 -2.61 -6.22
CA ALA A 387 16.95 -2.15 -5.11
C ALA A 387 18.39 -2.72 -5.21
N ASP A 388 18.54 -4.01 -5.54
CA ASP A 388 19.85 -4.65 -5.74
C ASP A 388 20.58 -4.07 -6.95
N VAL A 389 19.91 -3.98 -8.12
CA VAL A 389 20.47 -3.40 -9.35
C VAL A 389 20.87 -1.94 -9.12
N ALA A 390 20.02 -1.11 -8.51
CA ALA A 390 20.33 0.29 -8.24
C ALA A 390 21.56 0.45 -7.34
N SER A 391 21.67 -0.39 -6.30
CA SER A 391 22.79 -0.36 -5.36
C SER A 391 24.12 -0.71 -6.07
N ARG A 392 24.12 -1.75 -6.90
CA ARG A 392 25.32 -2.16 -7.68
C ARG A 392 25.70 -1.10 -8.72
N ASN A 393 24.72 -0.55 -9.44
CA ASN A 393 24.97 0.48 -10.45
C ASN A 393 25.41 1.80 -9.81
N HIS A 394 24.92 2.14 -8.63
CA HIS A 394 25.39 3.30 -7.87
C HIS A 394 26.88 3.16 -7.48
N LEU A 395 27.29 2.01 -6.94
CA LEU A 395 28.68 1.71 -6.63
C LEU A 395 29.59 1.79 -7.87
N HIS A 396 29.12 1.28 -9.01
CA HIS A 396 29.84 1.38 -10.28
C HIS A 396 30.04 2.85 -10.72
N ILE A 397 28.99 3.65 -10.67
CA ILE A 397 29.03 5.07 -11.06
C ILE A 397 30.00 5.86 -10.15
N GLU A 398 29.97 5.64 -8.84
CA GLU A 398 30.80 6.37 -7.89
C GLU A 398 32.27 5.95 -7.89
N SER A 399 32.52 4.65 -7.96
CA SER A 399 33.88 4.11 -7.85
C SER A 399 34.59 3.82 -9.19
N GLY A 400 33.80 3.76 -10.27
CA GLY A 400 34.29 3.27 -11.57
C GLY A 400 34.66 1.78 -11.60
N GLN A 401 34.29 1.04 -10.53
CA GLN A 401 34.59 -0.40 -10.41
C GLN A 401 33.38 -1.26 -10.85
N GLY A 402 33.70 -2.42 -11.44
CA GLY A 402 32.69 -3.34 -11.95
C GLY A 402 32.07 -2.88 -13.27
N SER A 403 30.96 -3.49 -13.65
CA SER A 403 30.17 -3.14 -14.84
C SER A 403 28.74 -2.80 -14.40
N PRO A 404 27.99 -1.98 -15.16
CA PRO A 404 26.56 -1.83 -14.94
C PRO A 404 25.88 -3.20 -15.01
N VAL A 405 24.84 -3.39 -14.22
CA VAL A 405 24.10 -4.65 -14.18
C VAL A 405 22.62 -4.46 -14.44
N THR A 406 21.95 -5.55 -14.83
CA THR A 406 20.50 -5.66 -14.94
C THR A 406 20.04 -6.89 -14.18
N ALA A 407 18.74 -7.00 -13.91
CA ALA A 407 18.15 -8.23 -13.40
C ALA A 407 17.24 -8.86 -14.46
N ARG A 408 17.32 -10.19 -14.62
CA ARG A 408 16.35 -10.99 -15.36
C ARG A 408 15.34 -11.56 -14.37
N ILE A 409 14.07 -11.40 -14.67
CA ILE A 409 12.97 -11.85 -13.82
C ILE A 409 12.43 -13.21 -14.28
N SER A 410 12.16 -14.09 -13.34
CA SER A 410 11.51 -15.39 -13.53
C SER A 410 10.49 -15.67 -12.41
N GLU A 411 9.75 -16.75 -12.53
CA GLU A 411 8.85 -17.20 -11.46
C GLU A 411 9.58 -17.54 -10.15
N ALA A 412 10.85 -17.99 -10.25
CA ALA A 412 11.67 -18.31 -9.08
C ALA A 412 12.27 -17.08 -8.38
N GLY A 413 12.15 -15.88 -8.98
CA GLY A 413 12.74 -14.64 -8.47
C GLY A 413 13.52 -13.91 -9.56
N TYR A 414 14.72 -13.41 -9.24
CA TYR A 414 15.55 -12.70 -10.21
C TYR A 414 17.01 -13.15 -10.17
N GLU A 415 17.68 -12.94 -11.29
CA GLU A 415 19.13 -13.16 -11.45
C GLU A 415 19.78 -11.88 -11.96
N ILE A 416 20.87 -11.48 -11.30
CA ILE A 416 21.69 -10.34 -11.76
C ILE A 416 22.54 -10.78 -12.95
N SER A 417 22.52 -10.02 -14.02
CA SER A 417 23.29 -10.25 -15.24
C SER A 417 24.06 -9.01 -15.68
N ASP A 418 25.21 -9.23 -16.30
CA ASP A 418 25.90 -8.18 -17.04
C ASP A 418 25.06 -7.86 -18.30
N PRO A 419 24.75 -6.59 -18.60
CA PRO A 419 23.95 -6.23 -19.77
C PRO A 419 24.65 -6.57 -21.10
N LEU A 420 25.95 -6.91 -21.06
CA LEU A 420 26.75 -7.33 -22.25
C LEU A 420 26.87 -8.86 -22.37
N SER A 421 26.32 -9.64 -21.42
CA SER A 421 26.22 -11.11 -21.47
C SER A 421 24.83 -11.52 -21.94
#